data_fc6de2c6942585581932bb67c058fc33
#
_entry.id   fc6de2c6942585581932bb67c058fc33
#
_cell.length_a   1.000
_cell.length_b   1.000
_cell.length_c   1.000
_cell.angle_alpha   90.00
_cell.angle_beta   90.00
_cell.angle_gamma   90.00
#
_symmetry.space_group_name_H-M   'P 1'
#
loop_
_entity.id
_entity.type
_entity.pdbx_description
1 polymer ?
#
loop_
_entity_poly.entity_id
_entity_poly.type
_entity_poly.pdbx_seq_one_letter_code
_entity_poly.pdbx_strand_id
1 'polypeptide(L)'
;MNTEQYIPSETAQPSHAFPRPKPELLAPAGGMDQLRYALYYGADAVYLAADRFGLRQRASNFSLDDIPSAVSFAHDYGAKVYVTCNVLMESADLKVLPGYLEALQDAGADAVIVSDLGALSLARRHAPKLAVHVSTQASVANAES
;
A
#
# COMPACT_ATOMS: atom_id res chain seq x y z
N MET A 1 0.12 -49.99 21.96
CA MET A 1 -0.29 -48.58 21.84
C MET A 1 -0.31 -48.27 20.35
N ASN A 2 -1.52 -48.27 19.73
CA ASN A 2 -1.70 -47.96 18.32
C ASN A 2 -1.77 -46.46 18.18
N THR A 3 -0.79 -45.85 17.52
CA THR A 3 -0.84 -44.49 17.02
C THR A 3 -1.60 -44.53 15.69
N GLU A 4 -2.89 -44.33 15.73
CA GLU A 4 -3.67 -44.05 14.52
C GLU A 4 -3.22 -42.69 13.97
N GLN A 5 -2.57 -42.73 12.81
CA GLN A 5 -2.31 -41.54 12.01
C GLN A 5 -3.64 -41.01 11.49
N TYR A 6 -4.04 -39.83 11.96
CA TYR A 6 -5.15 -39.06 11.40
C TYR A 6 -4.79 -38.66 9.96
N ILE A 7 -5.41 -39.34 8.99
CA ILE A 7 -5.41 -38.96 7.58
C ILE A 7 -6.68 -38.15 7.36
N PRO A 8 -6.61 -36.85 7.07
CA PRO A 8 -7.81 -36.08 6.74
C PRO A 8 -8.43 -36.65 5.46
N SER A 9 -9.70 -36.97 5.50
CA SER A 9 -10.46 -37.44 4.32
C SER A 9 -10.50 -36.35 3.25
N GLU A 10 -10.13 -36.73 2.05
CA GLU A 10 -9.99 -35.90 0.84
C GLU A 10 -11.34 -35.48 0.20
N THR A 11 -12.37 -35.26 0.99
CA THR A 11 -13.71 -34.93 0.48
C THR A 11 -14.34 -33.76 1.25
N ALA A 12 -13.82 -32.57 1.05
CA ALA A 12 -14.59 -31.35 1.15
C ALA A 12 -13.84 -30.22 0.47
N GLN A 13 -13.77 -30.22 -0.84
CA GLN A 13 -13.60 -28.96 -1.54
C GLN A 13 -14.89 -28.17 -1.33
N PRO A 14 -14.84 -26.98 -0.69
CA PRO A 14 -16.01 -26.15 -0.61
C PRO A 14 -16.36 -25.71 -2.03
N SER A 15 -17.49 -26.20 -2.55
CA SER A 15 -18.09 -25.80 -3.81
C SER A 15 -18.67 -24.38 -3.71
N HIS A 16 -17.87 -23.42 -3.33
CA HIS A 16 -18.21 -22.01 -3.43
C HIS A 16 -17.49 -21.43 -4.64
N ALA A 17 -17.94 -21.82 -5.80
CA ALA A 17 -17.65 -21.13 -7.05
C ALA A 17 -18.37 -19.76 -7.10
N PHE A 18 -18.10 -18.89 -6.13
CA PHE A 18 -18.22 -17.48 -6.42
C PHE A 18 -17.02 -17.13 -7.32
N PRO A 19 -17.24 -16.54 -8.48
CA PRO A 19 -16.13 -16.05 -9.29
C PRO A 19 -15.37 -15.03 -8.44
N ARG A 20 -14.25 -15.44 -7.86
CA ARG A 20 -13.40 -14.52 -7.14
C ARG A 20 -12.79 -13.58 -8.18
N PRO A 21 -12.90 -12.26 -8.03
CA PRO A 21 -12.19 -11.34 -8.91
C PRO A 21 -10.69 -11.69 -8.86
N LYS A 22 -10.01 -11.55 -10.00
CA LYS A 22 -8.55 -11.71 -10.06
C LYS A 22 -7.93 -10.87 -8.95
N PRO A 23 -7.05 -11.41 -8.11
CA PRO A 23 -6.37 -10.62 -7.11
C PRO A 23 -5.49 -9.57 -7.77
N GLU A 24 -5.40 -8.38 -7.17
CA GLU A 24 -4.53 -7.30 -7.61
C GLU A 24 -3.06 -7.68 -7.39
N LEU A 25 -2.26 -7.63 -8.46
CA LEU A 25 -0.82 -7.83 -8.38
C LEU A 25 -0.14 -6.53 -7.96
N LEU A 26 0.25 -6.44 -6.68
CA LEU A 26 0.92 -5.29 -6.11
C LEU A 26 2.43 -5.49 -6.09
N ALA A 27 3.19 -4.59 -6.73
CA ALA A 27 4.65 -4.64 -6.82
C ALA A 27 5.32 -3.46 -6.11
N PRO A 28 6.53 -3.64 -5.53
CA PRO A 28 7.33 -2.54 -4.99
C PRO A 28 7.99 -1.73 -6.10
N ALA A 29 8.07 -0.41 -5.94
CA ALA A 29 8.82 0.49 -6.79
C ALA A 29 9.72 1.40 -5.95
N GLY A 30 11.02 1.12 -5.91
CA GLY A 30 12.02 1.93 -5.19
C GLY A 30 12.54 3.12 -5.99
N GLY A 31 12.09 3.32 -7.23
CA GLY A 31 12.44 4.41 -8.14
C GLY A 31 11.77 4.21 -9.49
N MET A 32 11.96 5.16 -10.41
CA MET A 32 11.30 5.13 -11.73
C MET A 32 11.64 3.89 -12.57
N ASP A 33 12.85 3.35 -12.47
CA ASP A 33 13.21 2.16 -13.25
C ASP A 33 12.48 0.92 -12.73
N GLN A 34 12.40 0.74 -11.40
CA GLN A 34 11.64 -0.34 -10.79
C GLN A 34 10.15 -0.20 -11.08
N LEU A 35 9.61 1.03 -11.09
CA LEU A 35 8.23 1.31 -11.51
C LEU A 35 7.97 0.83 -12.94
N ARG A 36 8.84 1.21 -13.88
CA ARG A 36 8.74 0.79 -15.29
C ARG A 36 8.76 -0.73 -15.43
N TYR A 37 9.70 -1.40 -14.77
CA TYR A 37 9.77 -2.87 -14.82
C TYR A 37 8.55 -3.53 -14.19
N ALA A 38 8.07 -3.05 -13.02
CA ALA A 38 6.88 -3.60 -12.39
C ALA A 38 5.67 -3.55 -13.33
N LEU A 39 5.44 -2.41 -13.98
CA LEU A 39 4.33 -2.22 -14.93
C LEU A 39 4.53 -3.04 -16.21
N TYR A 40 5.73 -3.09 -16.75
CA TYR A 40 6.05 -3.90 -17.93
C TYR A 40 5.77 -5.39 -17.70
N TYR A 41 6.02 -5.89 -16.49
CA TYR A 41 5.73 -7.27 -16.10
C TYR A 41 4.30 -7.49 -15.59
N GLY A 42 3.42 -6.48 -15.71
CA GLY A 42 1.98 -6.63 -15.52
C GLY A 42 1.50 -6.42 -14.08
N ALA A 43 2.17 -5.59 -13.29
CA ALA A 43 1.64 -5.16 -12.01
C ALA A 43 0.34 -4.38 -12.20
N ASP A 44 -0.70 -4.72 -11.43
CA ASP A 44 -1.98 -4.03 -11.41
C ASP A 44 -1.92 -2.78 -10.49
N ALA A 45 -0.97 -2.77 -9.55
CA ALA A 45 -0.67 -1.64 -8.69
C ALA A 45 0.80 -1.65 -8.27
N VAL A 46 1.33 -0.49 -7.91
CA VAL A 46 2.66 -0.34 -7.33
C VAL A 46 2.59 0.39 -6.00
N TYR A 47 3.45 0.00 -5.05
CA TYR A 47 3.65 0.81 -3.87
C TYR A 47 5.07 1.39 -3.86
N LEU A 48 5.15 2.65 -3.47
CA LEU A 48 6.40 3.40 -3.43
C LEU A 48 6.50 4.20 -2.13
N ALA A 49 7.72 4.61 -1.80
CA ALA A 49 7.99 5.53 -0.71
C ALA A 49 8.47 6.86 -1.30
N ALA A 50 7.95 7.95 -0.79
CA ALA A 50 8.57 9.25 -1.02
C ALA A 50 9.70 9.48 0.01
N ASP A 51 10.42 10.57 -0.11
CA ASP A 51 11.55 10.96 0.72
C ASP A 51 11.19 11.16 2.21
N ARG A 52 9.89 11.31 2.52
CA ARG A 52 9.36 11.46 3.89
C ARG A 52 8.35 10.36 4.22
N PHE A 53 8.26 10.04 5.51
CA PHE A 53 7.26 9.15 6.12
C PHE A 53 7.29 7.68 5.68
N GLY A 54 8.22 7.27 4.80
CA GLY A 54 8.46 5.87 4.44
C GLY A 54 9.55 5.23 5.28
N LEU A 55 9.42 3.95 5.66
CA LEU A 55 10.42 3.21 6.44
C LEU A 55 11.78 3.05 5.74
N ARG A 56 11.82 3.14 4.41
CA ARG A 56 13.03 2.92 3.60
C ARG A 56 13.71 4.22 3.18
N GLN A 57 13.88 5.18 4.08
CA GLN A 57 14.50 6.49 3.79
C GLN A 57 15.93 6.41 3.22
N ARG A 58 16.62 5.27 3.32
CA ARG A 58 18.00 5.08 2.80
C ARG A 58 18.08 4.47 1.40
N ALA A 59 16.97 4.06 0.82
CA ALA A 59 16.90 3.62 -0.58
C ALA A 59 16.68 4.82 -1.50
N SER A 60 16.93 4.66 -2.80
CA SER A 60 16.52 5.63 -3.81
C SER A 60 14.99 5.73 -3.78
N ASN A 61 14.45 6.71 -3.07
CA ASN A 61 13.04 6.98 -2.98
C ASN A 61 12.66 8.06 -3.98
N PHE A 62 11.37 8.15 -4.29
CA PHE A 62 10.83 9.28 -5.04
C PHE A 62 10.89 10.55 -4.17
N SER A 63 11.25 11.69 -4.74
CA SER A 63 10.92 12.97 -4.11
C SER A 63 9.41 13.21 -4.21
N LEU A 64 8.87 14.10 -3.38
CA LEU A 64 7.46 14.47 -3.48
C LEU A 64 7.13 15.05 -4.88
N ASP A 65 8.10 15.74 -5.49
CA ASP A 65 7.97 16.33 -6.83
C ASP A 65 7.95 15.28 -7.95
N ASP A 66 8.50 14.08 -7.72
CA ASP A 66 8.47 12.97 -8.67
C ASP A 66 7.13 12.22 -8.68
N ILE A 67 6.36 12.32 -7.60
CA ILE A 67 5.10 11.55 -7.45
C ILE A 67 4.12 11.81 -8.59
N PRO A 68 3.84 13.05 -9.02
CA PRO A 68 2.91 13.28 -10.14
C PRO A 68 3.33 12.57 -11.42
N SER A 69 4.63 12.56 -11.72
CA SER A 69 5.18 11.88 -12.90
C SER A 69 5.06 10.36 -12.79
N ALA A 70 5.33 9.81 -11.61
CA ALA A 70 5.20 8.38 -11.33
C ALA A 70 3.73 7.92 -11.44
N VAL A 71 2.80 8.71 -10.89
CA VAL A 71 1.36 8.45 -10.94
C VAL A 71 0.87 8.49 -12.38
N SER A 72 1.18 9.57 -13.13
CA SER A 72 0.78 9.68 -14.54
C SER A 72 1.26 8.48 -15.35
N PHE A 73 2.53 8.10 -15.18
CA PHE A 73 3.12 6.97 -15.88
C PHE A 73 2.42 5.65 -15.52
N ALA A 74 2.11 5.41 -14.24
CA ALA A 74 1.40 4.19 -13.83
C ALA A 74 -0.05 4.15 -14.37
N HIS A 75 -0.74 5.28 -14.34
CA HIS A 75 -2.11 5.39 -14.85
C HIS A 75 -2.19 5.17 -16.36
N ASP A 76 -1.17 5.55 -17.14
CA ASP A 76 -1.07 5.24 -18.59
C ASP A 76 -1.03 3.72 -18.85
N TYR A 77 -0.55 2.92 -17.87
CA TYR A 77 -0.58 1.45 -17.91
C TYR A 77 -1.86 0.87 -17.26
N GLY A 78 -2.76 1.71 -16.78
CA GLY A 78 -3.97 1.28 -16.06
C GLY A 78 -3.71 0.74 -14.65
N ALA A 79 -2.53 0.99 -14.09
CA ALA A 79 -2.11 0.54 -12.77
C ALA A 79 -2.25 1.65 -11.73
N LYS A 80 -2.47 1.26 -10.47
CA LYS A 80 -2.63 2.17 -9.34
C LYS A 80 -1.30 2.47 -8.63
N VAL A 81 -1.24 3.59 -7.93
CA VAL A 81 -0.08 4.00 -7.12
C VAL A 81 -0.46 4.19 -5.66
N TYR A 82 0.21 3.45 -4.78
CA TYR A 82 0.03 3.52 -3.34
C TYR A 82 1.29 4.08 -2.68
N VAL A 83 1.16 5.14 -1.89
CA VAL A 83 2.32 5.79 -1.25
C VAL A 83 2.40 5.39 0.22
N THR A 84 3.58 4.95 0.66
CA THR A 84 3.78 4.54 2.06
C THR A 84 3.98 5.75 2.97
N CYS A 85 3.20 5.79 4.06
CA CYS A 85 3.31 6.70 5.20
C CYS A 85 3.32 5.88 6.50
N ASN A 86 4.25 4.91 6.59
CA ASN A 86 4.24 3.87 7.61
C ASN A 86 5.44 3.89 8.55
N VAL A 87 6.14 5.01 8.63
CA VAL A 87 7.15 5.27 9.66
C VAL A 87 6.46 5.45 11.03
N LEU A 88 7.20 5.21 12.11
CA LEU A 88 6.74 5.60 13.44
C LEU A 88 6.62 7.13 13.51
N MET A 89 5.39 7.63 13.69
CA MET A 89 5.10 9.06 13.65
C MET A 89 5.37 9.71 15.01
N GLU A 90 6.17 10.75 15.01
CA GLU A 90 6.34 11.65 16.15
C GLU A 90 5.34 12.82 16.08
N SER A 91 5.14 13.51 17.20
CA SER A 91 4.23 14.67 17.24
C SER A 91 4.61 15.78 16.26
N ALA A 92 5.88 15.88 15.90
CA ALA A 92 6.37 16.85 14.90
C ALA A 92 5.93 16.44 13.49
N ASP A 93 5.93 15.13 13.19
CA ASP A 93 5.52 14.59 11.89
C ASP A 93 4.03 14.84 11.64
N LEU A 94 3.20 14.62 12.66
CA LEU A 94 1.75 14.81 12.55
C LEU A 94 1.36 16.27 12.25
N LYS A 95 2.21 17.26 12.57
CA LYS A 95 1.97 18.68 12.24
C LYS A 95 2.12 18.98 10.76
N VAL A 96 3.02 18.29 10.08
CA VAL A 96 3.33 18.53 8.65
C VAL A 96 2.67 17.50 7.73
N LEU A 97 2.22 16.40 8.28
CA LEU A 97 1.56 15.32 7.55
C LEU A 97 0.32 15.76 6.76
N PRO A 98 -0.56 16.67 7.25
CA PRO A 98 -1.72 17.14 6.49
C PRO A 98 -1.35 17.67 5.11
N GLY A 99 -0.40 18.63 5.03
CA GLY A 99 0.02 19.19 3.74
C GLY A 99 0.68 18.17 2.81
N TYR A 100 1.36 17.18 3.37
CA TYR A 100 1.93 16.07 2.59
C TYR A 100 0.82 15.18 2.00
N LEU A 101 -0.21 14.84 2.78
CA LEU A 101 -1.34 14.03 2.31
C LEU A 101 -2.16 14.75 1.23
N GLU A 102 -2.37 16.06 1.40
CA GLU A 102 -3.01 16.91 0.38
C GLU A 102 -2.20 16.90 -0.92
N ALA A 103 -0.87 17.04 -0.84
CA ALA A 103 0.01 16.99 -2.02
C ALA A 103 -0.03 15.61 -2.72
N LEU A 104 -0.09 14.52 -1.98
CA LEU A 104 -0.26 13.18 -2.56
C LEU A 104 -1.60 13.03 -3.28
N GLN A 105 -2.67 13.54 -2.69
CA GLN A 105 -3.99 13.55 -3.30
C GLN A 105 -4.01 14.37 -4.58
N ASP A 106 -3.42 15.56 -4.56
CA ASP A 106 -3.35 16.47 -5.71
C ASP A 106 -2.45 15.90 -6.83
N ALA A 107 -1.43 15.13 -6.47
CA ALA A 107 -0.61 14.35 -7.40
C ALA A 107 -1.38 13.18 -8.04
N GLY A 108 -2.57 12.85 -7.55
CA GLY A 108 -3.41 11.79 -8.08
C GLY A 108 -3.06 10.38 -7.58
N ALA A 109 -2.32 10.25 -6.47
CA ALA A 109 -2.10 8.95 -5.85
C ALA A 109 -3.43 8.27 -5.50
N ASP A 110 -3.50 6.94 -5.65
CA ASP A 110 -4.74 6.18 -5.44
C ASP A 110 -4.98 5.84 -3.97
N ALA A 111 -3.89 5.58 -3.24
CA ALA A 111 -3.98 5.26 -1.81
C ALA A 111 -2.73 5.69 -1.04
N VAL A 112 -2.90 5.81 0.28
CA VAL A 112 -1.81 5.92 1.24
C VAL A 112 -1.80 4.69 2.16
N ILE A 113 -0.61 4.15 2.46
CA ILE A 113 -0.43 3.01 3.35
C ILE A 113 0.08 3.53 4.70
N VAL A 114 -0.73 3.43 5.75
CA VAL A 114 -0.44 4.00 7.07
C VAL A 114 -0.33 2.91 8.14
N SER A 115 0.44 3.18 9.19
CA SER A 115 0.58 2.31 10.38
C SER A 115 0.12 2.95 11.67
N ASP A 116 -0.16 4.25 11.66
CA ASP A 116 -0.49 5.06 12.82
C ASP A 116 -1.93 5.56 12.76
N LEU A 117 -2.66 5.48 13.87
CA LEU A 117 -4.08 5.91 13.94
C LEU A 117 -4.24 7.42 13.76
N GLY A 118 -3.25 8.21 14.21
CA GLY A 118 -3.22 9.65 13.98
C GLY A 118 -3.08 9.97 12.50
N ALA A 119 -2.15 9.28 11.81
CA ALA A 119 -1.98 9.40 10.37
C ALA A 119 -3.24 8.99 9.60
N LEU A 120 -3.90 7.89 10.00
CA LEU A 120 -5.18 7.47 9.44
C LEU A 120 -6.26 8.55 9.60
N SER A 121 -6.38 9.11 10.80
CA SER A 121 -7.36 10.18 11.08
C SER A 121 -7.10 11.43 10.24
N LEU A 122 -5.82 11.81 10.10
CA LEU A 122 -5.42 12.97 9.29
C LEU A 122 -5.66 12.71 7.79
N ALA A 123 -5.36 11.51 7.28
CA ALA A 123 -5.62 11.15 5.89
C ALA A 123 -7.10 11.29 5.54
N ARG A 124 -7.98 10.74 6.37
CA ARG A 124 -9.44 10.87 6.17
C ARG A 124 -9.95 12.29 6.20
N ARG A 125 -9.31 13.17 6.97
CA ARG A 125 -9.71 14.57 7.13
C ARG A 125 -9.19 15.48 6.03
N HIS A 126 -7.90 15.30 5.66
CA HIS A 126 -7.19 16.21 4.77
C HIS A 126 -7.05 15.71 3.34
N ALA A 127 -7.15 14.40 3.13
CA ALA A 127 -7.07 13.79 1.81
C ALA A 127 -8.18 12.75 1.61
N PRO A 128 -9.46 13.16 1.67
CA PRO A 128 -10.60 12.23 1.67
C PRO A 128 -10.78 11.44 0.37
N LYS A 129 -10.12 11.81 -0.71
CA LYS A 129 -10.13 11.09 -1.99
C LYS A 129 -9.10 9.96 -2.03
N LEU A 130 -8.06 10.01 -1.18
CA LEU A 130 -7.10 8.91 -1.07
C LEU A 130 -7.74 7.73 -0.35
N ALA A 131 -7.66 6.54 -0.95
CA ALA A 131 -7.93 5.33 -0.21
C ALA A 131 -6.87 5.15 0.91
N VAL A 132 -7.26 4.55 2.03
CA VAL A 132 -6.34 4.30 3.14
C VAL A 132 -6.18 2.80 3.34
N HIS A 133 -4.96 2.31 3.17
CA HIS A 133 -4.58 0.93 3.44
C HIS A 133 -3.82 0.84 4.77
N VAL A 134 -4.09 -0.20 5.53
CA VAL A 134 -3.40 -0.45 6.80
C VAL A 134 -2.11 -1.22 6.52
N SER A 135 -0.97 -0.65 6.93
CA SER A 135 0.32 -1.30 6.85
C SER A 135 0.41 -2.49 7.82
N THR A 136 1.22 -3.49 7.48
CA THR A 136 1.60 -4.57 8.41
C THR A 136 2.28 -4.03 9.69
N GLN A 137 2.87 -2.85 9.63
CA GLN A 137 3.47 -2.15 10.77
C GLN A 137 2.44 -1.72 11.84
N ALA A 138 1.15 -1.67 11.50
CA ALA A 138 0.09 -1.41 12.46
C ALA A 138 -0.21 -2.62 13.36
N SER A 139 0.38 -3.80 13.05
CA SER A 139 0.25 -5.03 13.84
C SER A 139 -1.20 -5.50 14.05
N VAL A 140 -2.10 -5.17 13.13
CA VAL A 140 -3.48 -5.65 13.12
C VAL A 140 -3.47 -7.14 12.77
N ALA A 141 -3.83 -7.99 13.74
CA ALA A 141 -3.75 -9.44 13.62
C ALA A 141 -5.11 -10.15 13.64
N ASN A 142 -6.17 -9.46 14.03
CA ASN A 142 -7.51 -10.00 14.16
C ASN A 142 -8.57 -8.90 14.00
N ALA A 143 -9.85 -9.28 14.04
CA ALA A 143 -10.96 -8.35 13.82
C ALA A 143 -11.20 -7.37 14.98
N GLU A 144 -10.55 -7.56 16.12
CA GLU A 144 -10.74 -6.74 17.34
C GLU A 144 -9.57 -5.77 17.56
N SER A 145 -8.55 -5.78 16.68
CA SER A 145 -7.35 -4.92 16.76
C SER A 145 -7.65 -3.48 16.36
#